data_c6126c10fad78fb4d4412707e8703283
#
_entry.id   c6126c10fad78fb4d4412707e8703283
#
_cell.length_a   1.000
_cell.length_b   1.000
_cell.length_c   1.000
_cell.angle_alpha   90.00
_cell.angle_beta   90.00
_cell.angle_gamma   90.00
#
_symmetry.space_group_name_H-M   'P 1'
#
loop_
_entity.id
_entity.type
_entity.pdbx_description
1 polymer ?
#
loop_
_entity_poly.entity_id
_entity_poly.type
_entity_poly.pdbx_seq_one_letter_code
_entity_poly.pdbx_strand_id
1 'polypeptide(L)'
;MMKLKKRTFLILMAALTATFASAQKQPLPEWQSQYAVGLNKLAPHTYVWPYADASDIEKPGGYEQSPYYMSLNGKWKFNWVKNPDNRPKDFYQPSYYTGGWADINVPGNWERQGYGTAIYVNETYEFDDKMFNFKKNPPLVPSAENEVGSYRRTFKVPAAWKGRRVVLCCEGVISFYYVWVNGKLLGYNQGSKTAAEWDITDVLSEGENVVALEVYRWSSGAYLECQDMWRLSGIERDVYLYSTPKQYIADYKVSASLDKEQYKEGIFNLEVTVEGPSATASSIAYTLKDASGKQYYRMPFTSSPVD
;
A
#
# COMPACT_ATOMS: atom_id res chain seq x y z
N MET A 1 -34.22 57.80 41.86
CA MET A 1 -34.91 57.20 40.71
C MET A 1 -33.92 56.47 39.82
N MET A 2 -33.95 55.22 39.93
CA MET A 2 -33.56 54.16 38.98
C MET A 2 -32.40 54.41 38.01
N LYS A 3 -31.23 53.95 38.38
CA LYS A 3 -30.14 53.49 37.43
C LYS A 3 -29.77 52.07 37.74
N LEU A 4 -30.63 51.18 37.42
CA LEU A 4 -30.33 49.71 37.51
C LEU A 4 -31.07 49.03 36.38
N LYS A 5 -30.47 48.90 35.20
CA LYS A 5 -31.00 48.00 34.13
C LYS A 5 -30.01 47.72 32.98
N LYS A 6 -28.79 48.23 32.98
CA LYS A 6 -27.86 47.98 31.87
C LYS A 6 -26.84 46.85 32.11
N ARG A 7 -26.62 46.38 33.32
CA ARG A 7 -25.63 45.33 33.61
C ARG A 7 -26.17 43.88 33.52
N THR A 8 -27.47 43.71 33.75
CA THR A 8 -28.11 42.39 33.73
C THR A 8 -28.36 41.89 32.30
N PHE A 9 -28.51 42.76 31.32
CA PHE A 9 -28.75 42.38 29.93
C PHE A 9 -27.49 41.95 29.21
N LEU A 10 -26.31 42.42 29.61
CA LEU A 10 -25.04 41.97 29.00
C LEU A 10 -24.59 40.60 29.48
N ILE A 11 -24.96 40.18 30.68
CA ILE A 11 -24.62 38.86 31.23
C ILE A 11 -25.50 37.76 30.61
N LEU A 12 -26.76 38.08 30.28
CA LEU A 12 -27.64 37.13 29.62
C LEU A 12 -27.27 36.90 28.14
N MET A 13 -26.73 37.89 27.46
CA MET A 13 -26.27 37.75 26.08
C MET A 13 -24.93 36.97 25.98
N ALA A 14 -24.05 37.10 26.98
CA ALA A 14 -22.82 36.34 27.05
C ALA A 14 -23.04 34.86 27.41
N ALA A 15 -24.13 34.53 28.11
CA ALA A 15 -24.49 33.14 28.44
C ALA A 15 -25.17 32.41 27.28
N LEU A 16 -25.82 33.13 26.32
CA LEU A 16 -26.46 32.48 25.15
C LEU A 16 -25.49 32.24 23.99
N THR A 17 -24.31 32.85 23.97
CA THR A 17 -23.29 32.60 22.92
C THR A 17 -22.37 31.44 23.25
N ALA A 18 -22.43 30.89 24.45
CA ALA A 18 -21.59 29.77 24.88
C ALA A 18 -22.18 28.35 24.55
N THR A 19 -23.40 28.28 24.00
CA THR A 19 -24.07 26.98 23.75
C THR A 19 -24.14 26.56 22.31
N PHE A 20 -23.48 27.25 21.39
CA PHE A 20 -23.25 26.78 20.02
C PHE A 20 -21.78 26.45 19.76
N ALA A 21 -21.09 25.84 20.70
CA ALA A 21 -20.01 24.96 20.35
C ALA A 21 -20.66 23.74 19.71
N SER A 22 -20.95 23.82 18.40
CA SER A 22 -21.31 22.64 17.63
C SER A 22 -20.18 21.66 17.89
N ALA A 23 -20.50 20.50 18.46
CA ALA A 23 -19.58 19.41 18.55
C ALA A 23 -19.14 19.11 17.11
N GLN A 24 -17.98 19.63 16.72
CA GLN A 24 -17.36 19.30 15.45
C GLN A 24 -17.22 17.79 15.51
N LYS A 25 -18.03 17.08 14.72
CA LYS A 25 -17.89 15.64 14.59
C LYS A 25 -16.44 15.40 14.24
N GLN A 26 -15.72 14.69 15.10
CA GLN A 26 -14.37 14.25 14.82
C GLN A 26 -14.38 13.62 13.43
N PRO A 27 -13.44 13.97 12.54
CA PRO A 27 -13.39 13.34 11.23
C PRO A 27 -13.29 11.83 11.43
N LEU A 28 -14.01 11.10 10.60
CA LEU A 28 -13.93 9.64 10.59
C LEU A 28 -12.49 9.22 10.30
N PRO A 29 -11.99 8.15 10.94
CA PRO A 29 -10.70 7.61 10.58
C PRO A 29 -10.72 7.10 9.13
N GLU A 30 -9.56 7.06 8.49
CA GLU A 30 -9.43 6.76 7.06
C GLU A 30 -10.05 5.41 6.68
N TRP A 31 -9.92 4.41 7.54
CA TRP A 31 -10.52 3.08 7.29
C TRP A 31 -12.08 3.07 7.31
N GLN A 32 -12.71 4.14 7.77
CA GLN A 32 -14.17 4.38 7.71
C GLN A 32 -14.57 5.29 6.56
N SER A 33 -13.64 5.67 5.68
CA SER A 33 -13.88 6.64 4.61
C SER A 33 -13.71 6.02 3.23
N GLN A 34 -14.75 6.11 2.41
CA GLN A 34 -14.70 5.69 1.01
C GLN A 34 -13.77 6.54 0.13
N TYR A 35 -13.34 7.70 0.62
CA TYR A 35 -12.42 8.59 -0.09
C TYR A 35 -10.96 8.31 0.25
N ALA A 36 -10.69 7.55 1.30
CA ALA A 36 -9.34 7.21 1.74
C ALA A 36 -8.80 5.96 1.03
N VAL A 37 -8.71 6.01 -0.29
CA VAL A 37 -8.26 4.86 -1.10
C VAL A 37 -6.76 4.62 -0.97
N GLY A 38 -5.98 5.68 -0.82
CA GLY A 38 -4.53 5.58 -0.63
C GLY A 38 -3.90 6.95 -0.43
N LEU A 39 -2.76 6.97 0.24
CA LEU A 39 -1.98 8.18 0.50
C LEU A 39 -0.52 7.95 0.10
N ASN A 40 0.06 8.87 -0.66
CA ASN A 40 1.48 8.92 -1.07
C ASN A 40 2.00 7.64 -1.75
N LYS A 41 1.14 6.73 -2.18
CA LYS A 41 1.56 5.57 -2.95
C LYS A 41 1.86 5.94 -4.39
N LEU A 42 2.75 5.19 -5.00
CA LEU A 42 3.05 5.34 -6.42
C LEU A 42 1.79 5.06 -7.26
N ALA A 43 1.71 5.66 -8.43
CA ALA A 43 0.68 5.33 -9.40
C ALA A 43 0.81 3.85 -9.81
N PRO A 44 -0.32 3.15 -10.06
CA PRO A 44 -0.26 1.81 -10.61
C PRO A 44 0.52 1.78 -11.93
N HIS A 45 1.41 0.81 -12.07
CA HIS A 45 2.25 0.65 -13.26
C HIS A 45 2.51 -0.83 -13.54
N THR A 46 3.02 -1.11 -14.72
CA THR A 46 3.48 -2.46 -15.09
C THR A 46 4.76 -2.80 -14.31
N TYR A 47 4.90 -4.04 -13.88
CA TYR A 47 6.11 -4.47 -13.20
C TYR A 47 7.34 -4.32 -14.10
N VAL A 48 8.33 -3.56 -13.65
CA VAL A 48 9.61 -3.34 -14.32
C VAL A 48 10.71 -3.77 -13.36
N TRP A 49 11.28 -4.95 -13.61
CA TRP A 49 12.32 -5.53 -12.77
C TRP A 49 13.70 -5.10 -13.26
N PRO A 50 14.49 -4.40 -12.44
CA PRO A 50 15.85 -4.04 -12.81
C PRO A 50 16.78 -5.25 -12.65
N TYR A 51 17.69 -5.43 -13.62
CA TYR A 51 18.75 -6.41 -13.58
C TYR A 51 20.10 -5.72 -13.77
N ALA A 52 21.19 -6.38 -13.34
CA ALA A 52 22.54 -5.86 -13.54
C ALA A 52 23.00 -6.05 -14.98
N ASP A 53 22.60 -7.16 -15.59
CA ASP A 53 22.90 -7.51 -16.98
C ASP A 53 21.69 -8.16 -17.66
N ALA A 54 21.58 -7.97 -18.97
CA ALA A 54 20.46 -8.54 -19.75
C ALA A 54 20.45 -10.09 -19.74
N SER A 55 21.61 -10.73 -19.60
CA SER A 55 21.70 -12.19 -19.48
C SER A 55 21.12 -12.74 -18.17
N ASP A 56 20.94 -11.88 -17.15
CA ASP A 56 20.34 -12.29 -15.89
C ASP A 56 18.83 -12.53 -16.02
N ILE A 57 18.16 -11.96 -17.02
CA ILE A 57 16.72 -12.08 -17.22
C ILE A 57 16.32 -13.54 -17.55
N GLU A 58 17.18 -14.26 -18.24
CA GLU A 58 16.94 -15.65 -18.69
C GLU A 58 17.35 -16.69 -17.63
N LYS A 59 17.94 -16.26 -16.50
CA LYS A 59 18.34 -17.18 -15.42
C LYS A 59 17.13 -17.77 -14.70
N PRO A 60 17.18 -19.04 -14.27
CA PRO A 60 16.15 -19.63 -13.44
C PRO A 60 15.93 -18.84 -12.13
N GLY A 61 14.67 -18.73 -11.68
CA GLY A 61 14.31 -18.06 -10.44
C GLY A 61 13.72 -16.65 -10.64
N GLY A 62 13.66 -16.17 -11.89
CA GLY A 62 12.94 -14.93 -12.23
C GLY A 62 13.50 -13.68 -11.53
N TYR A 63 12.63 -12.72 -11.29
CA TYR A 63 13.00 -11.40 -10.72
C TYR A 63 13.55 -11.46 -9.28
N GLU A 64 13.25 -12.50 -8.53
CA GLU A 64 13.77 -12.71 -7.18
C GLU A 64 15.29 -12.91 -7.15
N GLN A 65 15.88 -13.30 -8.31
CA GLN A 65 17.31 -13.42 -8.47
C GLN A 65 18.02 -12.10 -8.81
N SER A 66 17.25 -11.04 -9.03
CA SER A 66 17.86 -9.73 -9.28
C SER A 66 18.59 -9.24 -8.04
N PRO A 67 19.84 -8.71 -8.18
CA PRO A 67 20.57 -8.08 -7.07
C PRO A 67 19.86 -6.80 -6.57
N TYR A 68 18.82 -6.37 -7.24
CA TYR A 68 18.01 -5.19 -6.90
C TYR A 68 16.64 -5.56 -6.31
N TYR A 69 16.43 -6.82 -5.95
CA TYR A 69 15.28 -7.31 -5.21
C TYR A 69 15.70 -7.75 -3.80
N MET A 70 14.86 -7.50 -2.82
CA MET A 70 15.06 -7.96 -1.45
C MET A 70 13.73 -8.31 -0.79
N SER A 71 13.51 -9.59 -0.53
CA SER A 71 12.32 -10.05 0.18
C SER A 71 12.30 -9.58 1.64
N LEU A 72 11.15 -9.13 2.08
CA LEU A 72 10.81 -8.89 3.49
C LEU A 72 9.88 -9.97 4.03
N ASN A 73 9.68 -11.07 3.34
CA ASN A 73 8.91 -12.21 3.79
C ASN A 73 9.60 -12.93 4.96
N GLY A 74 8.84 -13.72 5.69
CA GLY A 74 9.31 -14.51 6.82
C GLY A 74 8.70 -14.05 8.14
N LYS A 75 9.44 -14.11 9.23
CA LYS A 75 8.92 -13.76 10.55
C LYS A 75 8.93 -12.27 10.80
N TRP A 76 7.78 -11.75 11.25
CA TRP A 76 7.58 -10.37 11.71
C TRP A 76 7.15 -10.38 13.18
N LYS A 77 7.52 -9.39 13.94
CA LYS A 77 6.91 -9.11 15.24
C LYS A 77 5.46 -8.69 15.05
N PHE A 78 4.58 -9.26 15.87
CA PHE A 78 3.14 -9.13 15.71
C PHE A 78 2.42 -8.91 17.04
N ASN A 79 1.53 -7.93 17.06
CA ASN A 79 0.58 -7.71 18.14
C ASN A 79 -0.81 -7.62 17.55
N TRP A 80 -1.73 -8.45 18.05
CA TRP A 80 -3.11 -8.49 17.61
C TRP A 80 -4.04 -8.03 18.72
N VAL A 81 -5.03 -7.23 18.38
CA VAL A 81 -6.09 -6.77 19.28
C VAL A 81 -7.45 -6.88 18.61
N LYS A 82 -8.46 -7.18 19.42
CA LYS A 82 -9.84 -7.33 18.94
C LYS A 82 -10.50 -5.98 18.67
N ASN A 83 -10.05 -4.92 19.34
CA ASN A 83 -10.62 -3.57 19.25
C ASN A 83 -9.52 -2.55 18.90
N PRO A 84 -9.74 -1.68 17.91
CA PRO A 84 -8.76 -0.66 17.52
C PRO A 84 -8.27 0.24 18.65
N ASP A 85 -9.11 0.51 19.66
CA ASP A 85 -8.74 1.36 20.79
C ASP A 85 -7.63 0.77 21.65
N ASN A 86 -7.49 -0.56 21.63
CA ASN A 86 -6.49 -1.30 22.40
C ASN A 86 -5.17 -1.52 21.65
N ARG A 87 -5.06 -1.04 20.41
CA ARG A 87 -3.85 -1.22 19.63
C ARG A 87 -2.66 -0.48 20.25
N PRO A 88 -1.44 -1.01 20.14
CA PRO A 88 -0.25 -0.33 20.64
C PRO A 88 -0.09 1.01 19.92
N LYS A 89 0.19 2.05 20.73
CA LYS A 89 0.50 3.38 20.20
C LYS A 89 2.01 3.47 19.94
N ASP A 90 2.40 4.31 18.99
CA ASP A 90 3.81 4.61 18.67
C ASP A 90 4.70 3.40 18.37
N PHE A 91 4.10 2.23 18.12
CA PHE A 91 4.82 0.98 17.86
C PHE A 91 5.71 1.05 16.60
N TYR A 92 5.43 1.99 15.72
CA TYR A 92 6.20 2.28 14.51
C TYR A 92 7.53 3.01 14.79
N GLN A 93 7.73 3.53 16.00
CA GLN A 93 8.98 4.20 16.38
C GLN A 93 10.13 3.19 16.45
N PRO A 94 11.34 3.54 15.94
CA PRO A 94 12.50 2.64 15.98
C PRO A 94 12.85 2.14 17.38
N SER A 95 12.69 2.99 18.40
CA SER A 95 12.99 2.69 19.81
C SER A 95 11.93 1.86 20.52
N TYR A 96 10.79 1.59 19.90
CA TYR A 96 9.70 0.85 20.55
C TYR A 96 10.10 -0.60 20.84
N TYR A 97 9.91 -1.04 22.09
CA TYR A 97 10.27 -2.38 22.54
C TYR A 97 9.20 -3.41 22.17
N THR A 98 9.56 -4.42 21.41
CA THR A 98 8.68 -5.51 20.95
C THR A 98 8.99 -6.86 21.58
N GLY A 99 9.77 -6.92 22.66
CA GLY A 99 10.21 -8.18 23.25
C GLY A 99 9.08 -9.08 23.78
N GLY A 100 7.90 -8.52 24.06
CA GLY A 100 6.71 -9.29 24.45
C GLY A 100 5.77 -9.64 23.29
N TRP A 101 6.11 -9.28 22.05
CA TRP A 101 5.29 -9.56 20.88
C TRP A 101 5.53 -10.97 20.36
N ALA A 102 4.48 -11.58 19.82
CA ALA A 102 4.59 -12.84 19.10
C ALA A 102 5.32 -12.66 17.75
N ASP A 103 5.69 -13.77 17.14
CA ASP A 103 6.12 -13.81 15.75
C ASP A 103 4.99 -14.33 14.88
N ILE A 104 4.81 -13.71 13.70
CA ILE A 104 3.87 -14.16 12.67
C ILE A 104 4.61 -14.33 11.35
N ASN A 105 4.18 -15.28 10.52
CA ASN A 105 4.74 -15.47 9.19
C ASN A 105 4.07 -14.51 8.19
N VAL A 106 4.87 -13.89 7.36
CA VAL A 106 4.48 -13.06 6.22
C VAL A 106 5.10 -13.66 4.95
N PRO A 107 4.34 -13.89 3.88
CA PRO A 107 2.90 -13.72 3.79
C PRO A 107 2.11 -14.74 4.63
N GLY A 108 0.91 -14.36 5.03
CA GLY A 108 -0.01 -15.23 5.75
C GLY A 108 -1.15 -14.48 6.43
N ASN A 109 -2.32 -15.10 6.40
CA ASN A 109 -3.46 -14.58 7.14
C ASN A 109 -3.31 -14.87 8.62
N TRP A 110 -3.68 -13.94 9.48
CA TRP A 110 -3.53 -14.12 10.93
C TRP A 110 -4.50 -15.14 11.52
N GLU A 111 -5.69 -15.34 10.92
CA GLU A 111 -6.66 -16.35 11.36
C GLU A 111 -6.10 -17.77 11.21
N ARG A 112 -5.26 -18.00 10.21
CA ARG A 112 -4.58 -19.29 10.00
C ARG A 112 -3.38 -19.50 10.95
N GLN A 113 -3.02 -18.47 11.70
CA GLN A 113 -1.90 -18.49 12.64
C GLN A 113 -2.35 -18.32 14.10
N GLY A 114 -3.67 -18.50 14.36
CA GLY A 114 -4.23 -18.56 15.72
C GLY A 114 -4.78 -17.25 16.25
N TYR A 115 -5.00 -16.24 15.40
CA TYR A 115 -5.56 -14.96 15.81
C TYR A 115 -6.91 -14.71 15.13
N GLY A 116 -7.88 -14.19 15.89
CA GLY A 116 -9.20 -13.90 15.36
C GLY A 116 -9.98 -15.15 14.92
N THR A 117 -10.97 -14.97 14.06
CA THR A 117 -11.84 -16.03 13.57
C THR A 117 -11.99 -15.93 12.06
N ALA A 118 -11.70 -17.02 11.37
CA ALA A 118 -12.01 -17.14 9.94
C ALA A 118 -13.52 -17.18 9.74
N ILE A 119 -14.03 -16.32 8.85
CA ILE A 119 -15.47 -16.22 8.55
C ILE A 119 -15.66 -16.54 7.08
N TYR A 120 -16.67 -17.34 6.77
CA TYR A 120 -17.13 -17.57 5.41
C TYR A 120 -18.54 -17.02 5.23
N VAL A 121 -18.70 -16.18 4.22
CA VAL A 121 -19.99 -15.67 3.77
C VAL A 121 -19.99 -15.54 2.25
N ASN A 122 -21.12 -15.86 1.61
CA ASN A 122 -21.27 -15.80 0.16
C ASN A 122 -22.20 -14.67 -0.32
N GLU A 123 -23.20 -14.28 0.48
CA GLU A 123 -24.23 -13.32 0.05
C GLU A 123 -24.29 -12.05 0.91
N THR A 124 -23.71 -12.07 2.09
CA THR A 124 -23.76 -10.97 3.05
C THR A 124 -22.39 -10.46 3.42
N TYR A 125 -22.34 -9.32 4.10
CA TYR A 125 -21.11 -8.84 4.69
C TYR A 125 -20.80 -9.62 5.97
N GLU A 126 -19.53 -9.91 6.21
CA GLU A 126 -19.09 -10.66 7.38
C GLU A 126 -19.43 -9.98 8.72
N PHE A 127 -19.64 -8.69 8.71
CA PHE A 127 -20.02 -7.86 9.86
C PHE A 127 -21.53 -7.53 9.91
N ASP A 128 -22.34 -8.27 9.21
CA ASP A 128 -23.81 -8.15 9.26
C ASP A 128 -24.33 -8.28 10.70
N ASP A 129 -25.47 -7.63 11.00
CA ASP A 129 -26.07 -7.48 12.32
C ASP A 129 -26.32 -8.79 13.09
N LYS A 130 -26.43 -9.92 12.41
CA LYS A 130 -26.56 -11.24 13.07
C LYS A 130 -25.32 -11.68 13.83
N MET A 131 -24.15 -11.31 13.36
CA MET A 131 -22.87 -11.77 13.93
C MET A 131 -22.23 -10.74 14.86
N PHE A 132 -22.33 -9.45 14.53
CA PHE A 132 -21.64 -8.37 15.23
C PHE A 132 -22.57 -7.28 15.78
N ASN A 133 -23.88 -7.49 15.75
CA ASN A 133 -24.88 -6.50 16.15
C ASN A 133 -24.65 -5.11 15.50
N PHE A 134 -24.24 -5.12 14.25
CA PHE A 134 -23.95 -3.94 13.46
C PHE A 134 -24.92 -3.82 12.29
N LYS A 135 -25.71 -2.76 12.31
CA LYS A 135 -26.58 -2.44 11.17
C LYS A 135 -25.73 -1.80 10.07
N LYS A 136 -25.59 -2.48 8.95
CA LYS A 136 -24.82 -1.99 7.80
C LYS A 136 -25.25 -0.59 7.38
N ASN A 137 -24.29 0.29 7.26
CA ASN A 137 -24.44 1.69 6.90
C ASN A 137 -23.20 2.16 6.13
N PRO A 138 -23.06 1.82 4.84
CA PRO A 138 -21.87 2.22 4.07
C PRO A 138 -21.62 3.74 4.14
N PRO A 139 -20.38 4.17 4.28
CA PRO A 139 -19.13 3.41 4.23
C PRO A 139 -18.66 2.85 5.58
N LEU A 140 -19.46 2.97 6.64
CA LEU A 140 -19.08 2.60 7.99
C LEU A 140 -19.02 1.09 8.19
N VAL A 141 -17.98 0.62 8.89
CA VAL A 141 -17.83 -0.76 9.36
C VAL A 141 -17.81 -0.78 10.89
N PRO A 142 -17.99 -1.94 11.55
CA PRO A 142 -17.91 -2.03 13.02
C PRO A 142 -16.60 -1.42 13.52
N SER A 143 -16.67 -0.58 14.56
CA SER A 143 -15.49 0.01 15.17
C SER A 143 -14.97 -0.80 16.34
N ALA A 144 -15.87 -1.22 17.25
CA ALA A 144 -15.47 -1.86 18.51
C ALA A 144 -14.89 -3.28 18.32
N GLU A 145 -15.25 -3.96 17.25
CA GLU A 145 -14.83 -5.34 16.97
C GLU A 145 -14.00 -5.46 15.69
N ASN A 146 -13.48 -4.35 15.20
CA ASN A 146 -12.59 -4.33 14.05
C ASN A 146 -11.18 -4.72 14.48
N GLU A 147 -10.82 -5.97 14.28
CA GLU A 147 -9.52 -6.50 14.67
C GLU A 147 -8.37 -5.73 14.01
N VAL A 148 -7.29 -5.52 14.78
CA VAL A 148 -6.10 -4.82 14.28
C VAL A 148 -4.86 -5.67 14.53
N GLY A 149 -4.10 -5.89 13.46
CA GLY A 149 -2.76 -6.48 13.51
C GLY A 149 -1.69 -5.41 13.35
N SER A 150 -0.84 -5.26 14.35
CA SER A 150 0.35 -4.41 14.29
C SER A 150 1.56 -5.27 13.96
N TYR A 151 2.18 -5.02 12.83
CA TYR A 151 3.32 -5.76 12.30
C TYR A 151 4.57 -4.91 12.36
N ARG A 152 5.71 -5.53 12.66
CA ARG A 152 7.00 -4.85 12.67
C ARG A 152 8.14 -5.76 12.27
N ARG A 153 9.05 -5.24 11.42
CA ARG A 153 10.25 -5.94 11.00
C ARG A 153 11.43 -4.99 10.87
N THR A 154 12.62 -5.46 11.25
CA THR A 154 13.87 -4.79 10.92
C THR A 154 14.46 -5.33 9.62
N PHE A 155 15.18 -4.46 8.90
CA PHE A 155 15.85 -4.83 7.66
C PHE A 155 17.09 -3.96 7.43
N LYS A 156 18.00 -4.44 6.60
CA LYS A 156 19.18 -3.68 6.14
C LYS A 156 19.18 -3.65 4.63
N VAL A 157 19.25 -2.46 4.06
CA VAL A 157 19.38 -2.29 2.62
C VAL A 157 20.77 -2.71 2.17
N PRO A 158 20.94 -3.47 1.08
CA PRO A 158 22.24 -3.81 0.55
C PRO A 158 23.11 -2.58 0.26
N ALA A 159 24.37 -2.64 0.63
CA ALA A 159 25.31 -1.51 0.41
C ALA A 159 25.42 -1.11 -1.08
N ALA A 160 25.24 -2.07 -1.99
CA ALA A 160 25.21 -1.84 -3.43
C ALA A 160 24.06 -0.94 -3.91
N TRP A 161 23.04 -0.70 -3.06
CA TRP A 161 21.91 0.17 -3.38
C TRP A 161 22.15 1.63 -2.97
N LYS A 162 23.33 1.95 -2.44
CA LYS A 162 23.67 3.33 -2.05
C LYS A 162 23.56 4.28 -3.26
N GLY A 163 22.81 5.36 -3.08
CA GLY A 163 22.58 6.36 -4.12
C GLY A 163 21.55 5.98 -5.19
N ARG A 164 20.91 4.82 -5.05
CA ARG A 164 19.80 4.37 -5.88
C ARG A 164 18.46 4.76 -5.25
N ARG A 165 17.38 4.69 -6.03
CA ARG A 165 16.01 4.75 -5.56
C ARG A 165 15.62 3.40 -4.94
N VAL A 166 14.88 3.42 -3.84
CA VAL A 166 14.41 2.21 -3.16
C VAL A 166 12.91 2.31 -2.93
N VAL A 167 12.19 1.28 -3.33
CA VAL A 167 10.73 1.20 -3.22
C VAL A 167 10.34 0.03 -2.33
N LEU A 168 9.39 0.28 -1.42
CA LEU A 168 8.70 -0.74 -0.65
C LEU A 168 7.41 -1.13 -1.39
N CYS A 169 7.23 -2.42 -1.63
CA CYS A 169 6.01 -2.99 -2.20
C CYS A 169 5.32 -3.91 -1.20
N CYS A 170 4.00 -3.75 -1.07
CA CYS A 170 3.09 -4.67 -0.39
C CYS A 170 2.09 -5.18 -1.45
N GLU A 171 2.20 -6.42 -1.88
CA GLU A 171 1.40 -6.95 -3.00
C GLU A 171 -0.06 -7.22 -2.65
N GLY A 172 -0.35 -7.50 -1.38
CA GLY A 172 -1.72 -7.74 -0.93
C GLY A 172 -1.83 -7.73 0.59
N VAL A 173 -2.63 -6.80 1.11
CA VAL A 173 -2.92 -6.66 2.54
C VAL A 173 -4.40 -6.37 2.74
N ILE A 174 -5.07 -7.20 3.52
CA ILE A 174 -6.52 -7.11 3.77
C ILE A 174 -6.78 -6.47 5.13
N SER A 175 -7.60 -5.42 5.22
CA SER A 175 -8.32 -4.71 4.16
C SER A 175 -7.82 -3.28 3.99
N PHE A 176 -7.41 -2.65 5.07
CA PHE A 176 -6.84 -1.31 5.15
C PHE A 176 -5.58 -1.35 6.01
N TYR A 177 -4.56 -0.57 5.65
CA TYR A 177 -3.37 -0.48 6.48
C TYR A 177 -2.65 0.85 6.35
N TYR A 178 -2.05 1.28 7.46
CA TYR A 178 -1.02 2.31 7.49
C TYR A 178 0.36 1.66 7.39
N VAL A 179 1.32 2.41 6.82
CA VAL A 179 2.70 1.96 6.68
C VAL A 179 3.68 3.05 7.11
N TRP A 180 4.68 2.65 7.90
CA TRP A 180 5.77 3.51 8.37
C TRP A 180 7.12 2.86 8.06
N VAL A 181 8.12 3.71 7.81
CA VAL A 181 9.52 3.34 7.81
C VAL A 181 10.26 4.29 8.74
N ASN A 182 11.05 3.73 9.66
CA ASN A 182 11.85 4.47 10.64
C ASN A 182 11.04 5.52 11.45
N GLY A 183 9.81 5.19 11.80
CA GLY A 183 8.92 6.08 12.55
C GLY A 183 8.17 7.11 11.71
N LYS A 184 8.50 7.25 10.43
CA LYS A 184 7.85 8.20 9.53
C LYS A 184 6.70 7.53 8.80
N LEU A 185 5.49 8.09 8.90
CA LEU A 185 4.33 7.63 8.14
C LEU A 185 4.58 7.86 6.65
N LEU A 186 4.57 6.77 5.88
CA LEU A 186 4.60 6.84 4.41
C LEU A 186 3.22 7.14 3.86
N GLY A 187 2.21 6.44 4.36
CA GLY A 187 0.85 6.58 3.90
C GLY A 187 -0.04 5.43 4.36
N TYR A 188 -1.11 5.22 3.62
CA TYR A 188 -2.05 4.12 3.80
C TYR A 188 -2.54 3.59 2.45
N ASN A 189 -3.09 2.40 2.46
CA ASN A 189 -3.77 1.82 1.31
C ASN A 189 -5.05 1.09 1.71
N GLN A 190 -6.04 1.17 0.84
CA GLN A 190 -7.27 0.40 0.84
C GLN A 190 -7.39 -0.26 -0.55
N GLY A 191 -7.72 -1.53 -0.61
CA GLY A 191 -7.69 -2.31 -1.84
C GLY A 191 -6.86 -3.57 -1.66
N SER A 192 -7.52 -4.64 -1.17
CA SER A 192 -6.86 -5.80 -0.57
C SER A 192 -6.02 -6.62 -1.53
N LYS A 193 -6.38 -6.64 -2.81
CA LYS A 193 -5.84 -7.59 -3.80
C LYS A 193 -4.89 -6.95 -4.81
N THR A 194 -4.59 -5.68 -4.64
CA THR A 194 -3.70 -4.92 -5.53
C THR A 194 -2.46 -4.46 -4.79
N ALA A 195 -1.33 -4.46 -5.48
CA ALA A 195 -0.08 -3.95 -4.93
C ALA A 195 -0.17 -2.46 -4.59
N ALA A 196 0.50 -2.08 -3.53
CA ALA A 196 0.73 -0.68 -3.18
C ALA A 196 2.22 -0.47 -2.89
N GLU A 197 2.75 0.62 -3.42
CA GLU A 197 4.17 0.91 -3.42
C GLU A 197 4.46 2.32 -2.91
N TRP A 198 5.56 2.46 -2.17
CA TRP A 198 6.06 3.73 -1.65
C TRP A 198 7.54 3.87 -1.91
N ASP A 199 7.95 5.02 -2.41
CA ASP A 199 9.35 5.40 -2.45
C ASP A 199 9.83 5.69 -1.02
N ILE A 200 10.79 4.91 -0.57
CA ILE A 200 11.34 5.01 0.79
C ILE A 200 12.76 5.57 0.81
N THR A 201 13.28 6.02 -0.32
CA THR A 201 14.68 6.45 -0.49
C THR A 201 15.10 7.47 0.57
N ASP A 202 14.27 8.49 0.80
CA ASP A 202 14.59 9.61 1.69
C ASP A 202 14.34 9.33 3.18
N VAL A 203 13.76 8.17 3.50
CA VAL A 203 13.46 7.79 4.89
C VAL A 203 14.36 6.66 5.39
N LEU A 204 15.24 6.13 4.54
CA LEU A 204 16.19 5.11 4.89
C LEU A 204 17.34 5.69 5.71
N SER A 205 17.77 4.92 6.72
CA SER A 205 18.97 5.16 7.50
C SER A 205 20.09 4.23 7.07
N GLU A 206 21.34 4.64 7.27
CA GLU A 206 22.48 3.71 7.17
C GLU A 206 22.35 2.63 8.27
N GLY A 207 22.51 1.37 7.88
CA GLY A 207 22.42 0.23 8.80
C GLY A 207 21.01 -0.35 8.92
N GLU A 208 20.53 -0.50 10.16
CA GLU A 208 19.23 -1.13 10.43
C GLU A 208 18.09 -0.13 10.25
N ASN A 209 17.05 -0.58 9.55
CA ASN A 209 15.80 0.14 9.33
C ASN A 209 14.64 -0.65 9.90
N VAL A 210 13.53 0.02 10.18
CA VAL A 210 12.31 -0.57 10.69
C VAL A 210 11.16 -0.27 9.76
N VAL A 211 10.46 -1.31 9.31
CA VAL A 211 9.15 -1.18 8.67
C VAL A 211 8.07 -1.61 9.66
N ALA A 212 6.95 -0.86 9.69
CA ALA A 212 5.81 -1.15 10.51
C ALA A 212 4.51 -0.99 9.72
N LEU A 213 3.56 -1.92 9.89
CA LEU A 213 2.23 -1.87 9.32
C LEU A 213 1.19 -2.00 10.43
N GLU A 214 0.13 -1.20 10.36
CA GLU A 214 -1.07 -1.33 11.20
C GLU A 214 -2.24 -1.71 10.30
N VAL A 215 -2.66 -2.96 10.38
CA VAL A 215 -3.62 -3.57 9.46
C VAL A 215 -4.96 -3.73 10.15
N TYR A 216 -6.02 -3.23 9.53
CA TYR A 216 -7.40 -3.32 10.01
C TYR A 216 -8.14 -4.40 9.24
N ARG A 217 -8.86 -5.26 9.97
CA ARG A 217 -9.66 -6.33 9.37
C ARG A 217 -10.67 -5.78 8.38
N TRP A 218 -11.41 -4.75 8.79
CA TRP A 218 -12.46 -4.14 8.00
C TRP A 218 -12.19 -2.68 7.71
N SER A 219 -12.60 -2.28 6.52
CA SER A 219 -12.59 -0.90 6.07
C SER A 219 -13.80 -0.62 5.19
N SER A 220 -13.99 0.62 4.78
CA SER A 220 -15.05 0.97 3.83
C SER A 220 -14.95 0.18 2.52
N GLY A 221 -13.76 -0.25 2.12
CA GLY A 221 -13.52 -1.13 0.96
C GLY A 221 -14.14 -2.51 1.10
N ALA A 222 -14.36 -3.00 2.30
CA ALA A 222 -14.97 -4.32 2.53
C ALA A 222 -16.37 -4.44 1.89
N TYR A 223 -17.10 -3.32 1.71
CA TYR A 223 -18.38 -3.32 1.00
C TYR A 223 -18.23 -3.64 -0.50
N LEU A 224 -17.09 -3.37 -1.11
CA LEU A 224 -16.80 -3.62 -2.52
C LEU A 224 -16.06 -4.94 -2.74
N GLU A 225 -15.45 -5.48 -1.70
CA GLU A 225 -14.62 -6.69 -1.75
C GLU A 225 -15.34 -7.93 -1.22
N CYS A 226 -16.68 -7.87 -1.15
CA CYS A 226 -17.53 -8.94 -0.62
C CYS A 226 -17.88 -9.98 -1.69
N GLN A 227 -16.89 -10.78 -2.11
CA GLN A 227 -17.10 -11.93 -2.99
C GLN A 227 -17.36 -13.20 -2.18
N ASP A 228 -17.83 -14.26 -2.86
CA ASP A 228 -18.04 -15.59 -2.30
C ASP A 228 -16.67 -16.25 -1.98
N MET A 229 -16.17 -15.98 -0.80
CA MET A 229 -14.87 -16.50 -0.33
C MET A 229 -14.70 -16.37 1.18
N TRP A 230 -13.69 -17.03 1.71
CA TRP A 230 -13.25 -16.83 3.08
C TRP A 230 -12.84 -15.39 3.35
N ARG A 231 -13.26 -14.85 4.49
CA ARG A 231 -12.87 -13.55 5.01
C ARG A 231 -11.69 -13.72 5.95
N LEU A 232 -10.52 -13.55 5.40
CA LEU A 232 -9.24 -13.65 6.09
C LEU A 232 -8.55 -12.30 6.02
N SER A 233 -7.64 -12.04 6.94
CA SER A 233 -7.02 -10.72 7.13
C SER A 233 -5.51 -10.82 7.22
N GLY A 234 -4.83 -9.70 7.14
CA GLY A 234 -3.39 -9.62 7.27
C GLY A 234 -2.65 -9.45 5.95
N ILE A 235 -1.37 -9.71 5.97
CA ILE A 235 -0.48 -9.57 4.82
C ILE A 235 -0.48 -10.90 4.06
N GLU A 236 -1.32 -11.02 3.03
CA GLU A 236 -1.55 -12.29 2.35
C GLU A 236 -0.61 -12.57 1.18
N ARG A 237 0.06 -11.54 0.66
CA ARG A 237 1.04 -11.64 -0.42
C ARG A 237 2.38 -11.06 -0.01
N ASP A 238 3.33 -11.12 -0.90
CA ASP A 238 4.71 -10.74 -0.64
C ASP A 238 4.87 -9.28 -0.24
N VAL A 239 5.85 -9.07 0.63
CA VAL A 239 6.39 -7.75 0.97
C VAL A 239 7.87 -7.76 0.59
N TYR A 240 8.28 -6.78 -0.19
CA TYR A 240 9.66 -6.70 -0.64
C TYR A 240 10.09 -5.27 -0.91
N LEU A 241 11.40 -5.11 -1.05
CA LEU A 241 12.02 -3.92 -1.58
C LEU A 241 12.57 -4.20 -2.97
N TYR A 242 12.52 -3.21 -3.83
CA TYR A 242 13.31 -3.20 -5.04
C TYR A 242 14.02 -1.87 -5.23
N SER A 243 15.11 -1.88 -5.99
CA SER A 243 15.92 -0.70 -6.19
C SER A 243 16.17 -0.41 -7.66
N THR A 244 15.89 0.81 -8.09
CA THR A 244 16.16 1.29 -9.44
C THR A 244 17.29 2.33 -9.45
N PRO A 245 17.93 2.61 -10.60
CA PRO A 245 18.67 3.86 -10.75
C PRO A 245 17.75 5.05 -10.49
N LYS A 246 18.33 6.25 -10.28
CA LYS A 246 17.54 7.48 -10.14
C LYS A 246 16.74 7.83 -11.40
N GLN A 247 17.26 7.45 -12.56
CA GLN A 247 16.56 7.49 -13.83
C GLN A 247 16.18 6.07 -14.19
N TYR A 248 14.90 5.82 -14.39
CA TYR A 248 14.34 4.48 -14.52
C TYR A 248 13.13 4.44 -15.44
N ILE A 249 12.82 3.26 -15.95
CA ILE A 249 11.55 3.00 -16.64
C ILE A 249 10.48 2.91 -15.56
N ALA A 250 9.56 3.87 -15.55
CA ALA A 250 8.48 3.94 -14.59
C ALA A 250 7.29 3.07 -15.00
N ASP A 251 7.00 3.01 -16.31
CA ASP A 251 5.93 2.19 -16.85
C ASP A 251 6.21 1.84 -18.32
N TYR A 252 5.54 0.82 -18.81
CA TYR A 252 5.48 0.54 -20.24
C TYR A 252 4.13 -0.07 -20.64
N LYS A 253 3.72 0.19 -21.88
CA LYS A 253 2.51 -0.37 -22.46
C LYS A 253 2.83 -1.00 -23.81
N VAL A 254 2.48 -2.27 -23.93
CA VAL A 254 2.55 -3.01 -25.18
C VAL A 254 1.16 -3.14 -25.76
N SER A 255 1.03 -2.76 -27.04
CA SER A 255 -0.18 -3.01 -27.82
C SER A 255 0.20 -3.82 -29.06
N ALA A 256 -0.35 -5.02 -29.18
CA ALA A 256 -0.14 -5.90 -30.32
C ALA A 256 -1.47 -6.22 -30.99
N SER A 257 -1.50 -6.08 -32.31
CA SER A 257 -2.69 -6.37 -33.13
C SER A 257 -2.28 -6.86 -34.52
N LEU A 258 -3.27 -7.18 -35.33
CA LEU A 258 -3.08 -7.46 -36.73
C LEU A 258 -3.60 -6.29 -37.58
N ASP A 259 -3.09 -6.15 -38.78
CA ASP A 259 -3.67 -5.23 -39.74
C ASP A 259 -5.18 -5.56 -39.99
N LYS A 260 -5.99 -4.52 -40.17
CA LYS A 260 -7.45 -4.68 -40.29
C LYS A 260 -7.94 -5.10 -41.65
N GLU A 261 -7.09 -5.02 -42.69
CA GLU A 261 -7.50 -5.30 -44.06
C GLU A 261 -7.34 -6.78 -44.40
N GLN A 262 -6.21 -7.36 -44.07
CA GLN A 262 -5.89 -8.74 -44.46
C GLN A 262 -5.53 -9.67 -43.29
N TYR A 263 -5.31 -9.11 -42.11
CA TYR A 263 -4.86 -9.83 -40.91
C TYR A 263 -3.56 -10.64 -41.10
N LYS A 264 -2.68 -10.15 -41.98
CA LYS A 264 -1.43 -10.83 -42.35
C LYS A 264 -0.20 -10.22 -41.69
N GLU A 265 -0.28 -8.94 -41.35
CA GLU A 265 0.83 -8.20 -40.76
C GLU A 265 0.58 -7.94 -39.29
N GLY A 266 1.58 -8.20 -38.45
CA GLY A 266 1.55 -7.86 -37.04
C GLY A 266 1.86 -6.39 -36.82
N ILE A 267 1.04 -5.71 -36.02
CA ILE A 267 1.27 -4.35 -35.56
C ILE A 267 1.73 -4.42 -34.11
N PHE A 268 2.90 -3.89 -33.82
CA PHE A 268 3.47 -3.83 -32.47
C PHE A 268 3.75 -2.38 -32.09
N ASN A 269 3.17 -1.93 -30.97
CA ASN A 269 3.44 -0.63 -30.38
C ASN A 269 3.96 -0.82 -28.95
N LEU A 270 5.01 -0.09 -28.63
CA LEU A 270 5.60 -0.03 -27.30
C LEU A 270 5.68 1.44 -26.84
N GLU A 271 4.95 1.76 -25.81
CA GLU A 271 5.04 3.05 -25.10
C GLU A 271 5.86 2.82 -23.82
N VAL A 272 6.82 3.69 -23.53
CA VAL A 272 7.69 3.57 -22.34
C VAL A 272 7.74 4.91 -21.63
N THR A 273 7.42 4.92 -20.37
CA THR A 273 7.54 6.09 -19.49
C THR A 273 8.85 6.02 -18.73
N VAL A 274 9.67 7.07 -18.85
CA VAL A 274 10.94 7.21 -18.13
C VAL A 274 10.83 8.36 -17.15
N GLU A 275 11.23 8.13 -15.93
CA GLU A 275 11.28 9.15 -14.88
C GLU A 275 12.71 9.32 -14.35
N GLY A 276 12.97 10.49 -13.77
CA GLY A 276 14.24 10.83 -13.15
C GLY A 276 14.89 12.11 -13.68
N PRO A 277 16.04 12.53 -13.14
CA PRO A 277 16.63 13.85 -13.40
C PRO A 277 17.00 14.14 -14.85
N SER A 278 17.22 13.11 -15.66
CA SER A 278 17.66 13.22 -17.06
C SER A 278 16.73 12.45 -18.01
N ALA A 279 15.44 12.32 -17.69
CA ALA A 279 14.48 11.54 -18.47
C ALA A 279 14.42 11.98 -19.94
N THR A 280 14.51 13.28 -20.21
CA THR A 280 14.49 13.85 -21.57
C THR A 280 15.74 13.53 -22.41
N ALA A 281 16.83 13.10 -21.79
CA ALA A 281 18.09 12.75 -22.47
C ALA A 281 18.29 11.22 -22.59
N SER A 282 17.24 10.43 -22.38
CA SER A 282 17.34 8.97 -22.38
C SER A 282 17.23 8.39 -23.78
N SER A 283 17.99 7.33 -24.03
CA SER A 283 17.76 6.43 -25.17
C SER A 283 17.28 5.08 -24.64
N ILE A 284 16.30 4.48 -25.30
CA ILE A 284 15.74 3.18 -24.97
C ILE A 284 16.04 2.25 -26.12
N ALA A 285 16.55 1.05 -25.79
CA ALA A 285 16.67 -0.03 -26.76
C ALA A 285 15.72 -1.17 -26.37
N TYR A 286 15.03 -1.74 -27.34
CA TYR A 286 14.20 -2.92 -27.12
C TYR A 286 14.54 -4.00 -28.15
N THR A 287 14.26 -5.23 -27.81
CA THR A 287 14.44 -6.37 -28.70
C THR A 287 13.16 -7.18 -28.73
N LEU A 288 12.60 -7.41 -29.92
CA LEU A 288 11.47 -8.30 -30.15
C LEU A 288 11.98 -9.62 -30.73
N LYS A 289 11.70 -10.72 -30.03
CA LYS A 289 12.06 -12.08 -30.45
C LYS A 289 10.82 -12.96 -30.49
N ASP A 290 10.78 -13.94 -31.38
CA ASP A 290 9.79 -15.02 -31.33
C ASP A 290 10.20 -16.14 -30.36
N ALA A 291 9.34 -17.15 -30.22
CA ALA A 291 9.58 -18.30 -29.35
C ALA A 291 10.82 -19.12 -29.72
N SER A 292 11.31 -19.02 -30.96
CA SER A 292 12.55 -19.66 -31.42
C SER A 292 13.81 -18.86 -31.09
N GLY A 293 13.63 -17.62 -30.55
CA GLY A 293 14.71 -16.69 -30.30
C GLY A 293 15.12 -15.86 -31.51
N LYS A 294 14.43 -15.98 -32.64
CA LYS A 294 14.68 -15.15 -33.84
C LYS A 294 14.28 -13.71 -33.55
N GLN A 295 15.23 -12.82 -33.76
CA GLN A 295 15.06 -11.40 -33.51
C GLN A 295 14.41 -10.71 -34.72
N TYR A 296 13.35 -9.93 -34.46
CA TYR A 296 12.63 -9.19 -35.47
C TYR A 296 12.97 -7.70 -35.48
N TYR A 297 13.16 -7.10 -34.30
CA TYR A 297 13.52 -5.70 -34.20
C TYR A 297 14.56 -5.47 -33.09
N ARG A 298 15.50 -4.57 -33.40
CA ARG A 298 16.41 -3.94 -32.46
C ARG A 298 16.56 -2.50 -32.88
N MET A 299 15.75 -1.61 -32.32
CA MET A 299 15.86 -0.18 -32.63
C MET A 299 16.19 0.61 -31.38
N PRO A 300 17.14 1.57 -31.43
CA PRO A 300 17.24 2.62 -30.44
C PRO A 300 16.03 3.53 -30.59
N PHE A 301 15.31 3.78 -29.50
CA PHE A 301 14.21 4.72 -29.44
C PHE A 301 14.79 6.11 -29.19
N THR A 302 14.49 7.09 -30.02
CA THR A 302 14.73 8.51 -29.73
C THR A 302 13.49 9.07 -29.07
N SER A 303 13.63 9.56 -27.83
CA SER A 303 12.53 10.17 -27.08
C SER A 303 11.98 11.38 -27.82
N SER A 304 10.66 11.42 -28.07
CA SER A 304 9.95 12.67 -28.25
C SER A 304 9.45 13.12 -26.87
N PRO A 305 9.63 14.38 -26.48
CA PRO A 305 8.97 14.89 -25.28
C PRO A 305 7.45 14.71 -25.46
N VAL A 306 6.77 14.20 -24.45
CA VAL A 306 5.32 14.27 -24.35
C VAL A 306 5.03 15.68 -23.82
N ASP A 307 4.33 16.50 -24.61
CA ASP A 307 3.80 17.81 -24.22
C ASP A 307 2.75 17.69 -23.10
#